data_f1d8dc6e285c58c05563edbc411dc6a5
#
_entry.id   f1d8dc6e285c58c05563edbc411dc6a5
#
_cell.length_a   1.000
_cell.length_b   1.000
_cell.length_c   1.000
_cell.angle_alpha   90.00
_cell.angle_beta   90.00
_cell.angle_gamma   90.00
#
_symmetry.space_group_name_H-M   'P 1'
#
loop_
_entity.id
_entity.type
_entity.pdbx_description
1 polymer ?
#
loop_
_entity_poly.entity_id
_entity_poly.type
_entity_poly.pdbx_seq_one_letter_code
_entity_poly.pdbx_strand_id
1 'polypeptide(L)'
;DRGRVYYYMEDYSNAKKELLEATKKDNTEALLLLGMVYLAQDDVENAQAMYKQYISAVGDSAKGYNGLALCDIRNGDYDSALDNITKGLPTATTDEMQSLLFNEIVAYEKKLDFATALTKAQEYVDMFPEDSAAKKELAFLKTRTSSEG
;
A
#
# COMPACT_ATOMS: atom_id res chain seq x y z
N ASP A 1 4.22 21.74 4.51
CA ASP A 1 3.49 21.88 5.75
C ASP A 1 4.23 21.18 6.91
N ARG A 2 3.89 21.54 8.15
CA ARG A 2 4.59 21.03 9.34
C ARG A 2 4.39 19.55 9.56
N GLY A 3 3.19 19.03 9.29
CA GLY A 3 2.90 17.61 9.46
C GLY A 3 3.76 16.75 8.55
N ARG A 4 3.93 17.16 7.31
CA ARG A 4 4.77 16.47 6.35
C ARG A 4 6.25 16.49 6.73
N VAL A 5 6.75 17.66 7.21
CA VAL A 5 8.13 17.79 7.68
C VAL A 5 8.40 16.80 8.83
N TYR A 6 7.52 16.77 9.83
CA TYR A 6 7.68 15.84 10.96
C TYR A 6 7.62 14.38 10.53
N TYR A 7 6.80 14.03 9.54
CA TYR A 7 6.75 12.68 9.00
C TYR A 7 8.10 12.26 8.42
N TYR A 8 8.71 13.11 7.58
CA TYR A 8 10.01 12.81 6.98
C TYR A 8 11.15 12.77 8.00
N MET A 9 11.00 13.43 9.14
CA MET A 9 11.96 13.37 10.24
C MET A 9 11.70 12.17 11.18
N GLU A 10 10.71 11.35 10.86
CA GLU A 10 10.28 10.21 11.68
C GLU A 10 9.80 10.62 13.08
N ASP A 11 9.41 11.87 13.27
CA ASP A 11 8.77 12.34 14.49
C ASP A 11 7.26 12.18 14.37
N TYR A 12 6.81 10.94 14.56
CA TYR A 12 5.41 10.58 14.31
C TYR A 12 4.43 11.25 15.28
N SER A 13 4.84 11.54 16.51
CA SER A 13 3.96 12.21 17.48
C SER A 13 3.63 13.63 17.04
N ASN A 14 4.63 14.41 16.65
CA ASN A 14 4.42 15.78 16.16
C ASN A 14 3.73 15.76 14.79
N ALA A 15 4.07 14.81 13.94
CA ALA A 15 3.39 14.66 12.64
C ALA A 15 1.91 14.44 12.84
N LYS A 16 1.50 13.54 13.74
CA LYS A 16 0.08 13.30 14.04
C LYS A 16 -0.62 14.56 14.51
N LYS A 17 -0.01 15.26 15.44
CA LYS A 17 -0.59 16.50 16.00
C LYS A 17 -0.87 17.53 14.91
N GLU A 18 0.12 17.80 14.07
CA GLU A 18 -0.01 18.80 12.99
C GLU A 18 -1.02 18.35 11.92
N LEU A 19 -1.03 17.05 11.59
CA LEU A 19 -1.95 16.51 10.60
C LEU A 19 -3.39 16.48 11.11
N LEU A 20 -3.62 16.17 12.39
CA LEU A 20 -4.94 16.24 12.99
C LEU A 20 -5.49 17.68 12.96
N GLU A 21 -4.65 18.68 13.21
CA GLU A 21 -5.04 20.07 13.07
C GLU A 21 -5.40 20.41 11.61
N ALA A 22 -4.64 19.89 10.64
CA ALA A 22 -4.92 20.09 9.22
C ALA A 22 -6.24 19.46 8.79
N THR A 23 -6.61 18.28 9.33
CA THR A 23 -7.88 17.63 8.99
C THR A 23 -9.07 18.43 9.49
N LYS A 24 -8.93 19.14 10.61
CA LYS A 24 -9.98 20.04 11.12
C LYS A 24 -10.23 21.22 10.20
N LYS A 25 -9.30 21.52 9.30
CA LYS A 25 -9.38 22.61 8.32
C LYS A 25 -9.72 22.09 6.92
N ASP A 26 -10.35 20.93 6.83
CA ASP A 26 -10.77 20.28 5.58
C ASP A 26 -9.62 19.98 4.61
N ASN A 27 -8.41 19.70 5.14
CA ASN A 27 -7.27 19.30 4.32
C ASN A 27 -7.30 17.79 4.11
N THR A 28 -7.87 17.35 2.97
CA THR A 28 -8.02 15.92 2.67
C THR A 28 -6.69 15.20 2.50
N GLU A 29 -5.65 15.88 1.99
CA GLU A 29 -4.32 15.26 1.88
C GLU A 29 -3.76 14.87 3.25
N ALA A 30 -4.11 15.61 4.29
CA ALA A 30 -3.69 15.29 5.66
C ALA A 30 -4.21 13.92 6.10
N LEU A 31 -5.37 13.48 5.59
CA LEU A 31 -5.90 12.14 5.88
C LEU A 31 -4.98 11.04 5.35
N LEU A 32 -4.44 11.20 4.14
CA LEU A 32 -3.46 10.25 3.59
C LEU A 32 -2.21 10.18 4.46
N LEU A 33 -1.67 11.34 4.83
CA LEU A 33 -0.46 11.42 5.64
C LEU A 33 -0.68 10.83 7.04
N LEU A 34 -1.85 11.09 7.63
CA LEU A 34 -2.22 10.47 8.91
C LEU A 34 -2.29 8.95 8.80
N GLY A 35 -2.90 8.44 7.72
CA GLY A 35 -2.93 7.00 7.47
C GLY A 35 -1.53 6.41 7.45
N MET A 36 -0.60 7.06 6.74
CA MET A 36 0.80 6.63 6.67
C MET A 36 1.48 6.66 8.05
N VAL A 37 1.25 7.72 8.83
CA VAL A 37 1.83 7.84 10.18
C VAL A 37 1.29 6.74 11.10
N TYR A 38 -0.01 6.49 11.08
CA TYR A 38 -0.59 5.43 11.90
C TYR A 38 -0.04 4.05 11.50
N LEU A 39 0.12 3.78 10.19
CA LEU A 39 0.73 2.53 9.75
C LEU A 39 2.18 2.40 10.22
N ALA A 40 2.95 3.49 10.17
CA ALA A 40 4.33 3.50 10.63
C ALA A 40 4.43 3.20 12.12
N GLN A 41 3.40 3.52 12.89
CA GLN A 41 3.30 3.21 14.32
C GLN A 41 2.58 1.88 14.58
N ASP A 42 2.29 1.12 13.53
CA ASP A 42 1.56 -0.16 13.60
C ASP A 42 0.15 -0.02 14.18
N ASP A 43 -0.45 1.16 14.06
CA ASP A 43 -1.83 1.44 14.44
C ASP A 43 -2.73 1.29 13.22
N VAL A 44 -2.99 0.03 12.86
CA VAL A 44 -3.70 -0.32 11.62
C VAL A 44 -5.15 0.16 11.64
N GLU A 45 -5.83 0.08 12.80
CA GLU A 45 -7.23 0.47 12.94
C GLU A 45 -7.42 1.96 12.61
N ASN A 46 -6.61 2.83 13.20
CA ASN A 46 -6.68 4.26 12.91
C ASN A 46 -6.22 4.60 11.50
N ALA A 47 -5.21 3.90 10.98
CA ALA A 47 -4.77 4.07 9.60
C ALA A 47 -5.91 3.77 8.63
N GLN A 48 -6.60 2.64 8.84
CA GLN A 48 -7.72 2.23 8.00
C GLN A 48 -8.84 3.28 8.03
N ALA A 49 -9.16 3.83 9.20
CA ALA A 49 -10.16 4.88 9.34
C ALA A 49 -9.80 6.12 8.51
N MET A 50 -8.53 6.52 8.53
CA MET A 50 -8.06 7.70 7.77
C MET A 50 -8.17 7.48 6.27
N TYR A 51 -7.79 6.30 5.78
CA TYR A 51 -7.89 6.00 4.35
C TYR A 51 -9.35 5.93 3.89
N LYS A 52 -10.25 5.38 4.71
CA LYS A 52 -11.69 5.34 4.41
C LYS A 52 -12.28 6.76 4.34
N GLN A 53 -11.90 7.63 5.27
CA GLN A 53 -12.33 9.02 5.26
C GLN A 53 -11.81 9.74 4.01
N TYR A 54 -10.58 9.47 3.61
CA TYR A 54 -10.01 10.06 2.40
C TYR A 54 -10.82 9.66 1.15
N ILE A 55 -11.12 8.38 1.01
CA ILE A 55 -11.91 7.89 -0.13
C ILE A 55 -13.31 8.50 -0.12
N SER A 56 -13.95 8.63 1.06
CA SER A 56 -15.25 9.28 1.18
C SER A 56 -15.21 10.74 0.74
N ALA A 57 -14.11 11.43 1.00
CA ALA A 57 -13.97 12.86 0.68
C ALA A 57 -13.64 13.11 -0.79
N VAL A 58 -12.79 12.30 -1.40
CA VAL A 58 -12.28 12.56 -2.76
C VAL A 58 -12.82 11.61 -3.83
N GLY A 59 -13.48 10.52 -3.42
CA GLY A 59 -13.93 9.47 -4.34
C GLY A 59 -12.86 8.40 -4.56
N ASP A 60 -13.04 7.58 -5.57
CA ASP A 60 -12.12 6.50 -5.88
C ASP A 60 -10.72 7.04 -6.13
N SER A 61 -9.76 6.55 -5.35
CA SER A 61 -8.38 7.03 -5.39
C SER A 61 -7.43 5.86 -5.22
N ALA A 62 -6.49 5.72 -6.16
CA ALA A 62 -5.44 4.70 -6.09
C ALA A 62 -4.67 4.79 -4.77
N LYS A 63 -4.34 5.99 -4.31
CA LYS A 63 -3.62 6.17 -3.04
C LYS A 63 -4.43 5.71 -1.84
N GLY A 64 -5.73 6.03 -1.82
CA GLY A 64 -6.62 5.60 -0.75
C GLY A 64 -6.78 4.08 -0.71
N TYR A 65 -7.03 3.47 -1.86
CA TYR A 65 -7.17 2.01 -1.93
C TYR A 65 -5.86 1.29 -1.65
N ASN A 66 -4.72 1.84 -2.08
CA ASN A 66 -3.43 1.25 -1.73
C ASN A 66 -3.18 1.29 -0.22
N GLY A 67 -3.57 2.38 0.43
CA GLY A 67 -3.50 2.48 1.89
C GLY A 67 -4.35 1.42 2.57
N LEU A 68 -5.58 1.21 2.10
CA LEU A 68 -6.46 0.16 2.64
C LEU A 68 -5.87 -1.23 2.41
N ALA A 69 -5.28 -1.47 1.22
CA ALA A 69 -4.63 -2.74 0.92
C ALA A 69 -3.47 -3.04 1.87
N LEU A 70 -2.65 -2.02 2.18
CA LEU A 70 -1.55 -2.17 3.15
C LEU A 70 -2.09 -2.50 4.54
N CYS A 71 -3.18 -1.86 4.96
CA CYS A 71 -3.84 -2.19 6.24
C CYS A 71 -4.31 -3.63 6.25
N ASP A 72 -4.94 -4.08 5.17
CA ASP A 72 -5.45 -5.44 5.05
C ASP A 72 -4.30 -6.47 5.11
N ILE A 73 -3.18 -6.20 4.42
CA ILE A 73 -2.00 -7.09 4.46
C ILE A 73 -1.49 -7.21 5.90
N ARG A 74 -1.40 -6.09 6.63
CA ARG A 74 -0.99 -6.09 8.04
C ARG A 74 -1.91 -6.90 8.93
N ASN A 75 -3.22 -6.90 8.62
CA ASN A 75 -4.24 -7.64 9.36
C ASN A 75 -4.34 -9.10 8.94
N GLY A 76 -3.67 -9.51 7.87
CA GLY A 76 -3.80 -10.87 7.33
C GLY A 76 -5.04 -11.06 6.47
N ASP A 77 -5.71 -9.99 6.08
CA ASP A 77 -6.91 -10.02 5.24
C ASP A 77 -6.53 -9.88 3.76
N TYR A 78 -5.87 -10.92 3.24
CA TYR A 78 -5.24 -10.84 1.91
C TYR A 78 -6.25 -10.74 0.77
N ASP A 79 -7.41 -11.38 0.89
CA ASP A 79 -8.45 -11.29 -0.13
C ASP A 79 -9.02 -9.87 -0.20
N SER A 80 -9.23 -9.23 0.95
CA SER A 80 -9.63 -7.83 1.01
C SER A 80 -8.57 -6.90 0.43
N ALA A 81 -7.29 -7.20 0.69
CA ALA A 81 -6.18 -6.43 0.11
C ALA A 81 -6.21 -6.50 -1.42
N LEU A 82 -6.41 -7.69 -1.99
CA LEU A 82 -6.51 -7.88 -3.44
C LEU A 82 -7.70 -7.13 -4.04
N ASP A 83 -8.83 -7.12 -3.35
CA ASP A 83 -10.02 -6.33 -3.74
C ASP A 83 -9.70 -4.84 -3.81
N ASN A 84 -9.06 -4.31 -2.79
CA ASN A 84 -8.70 -2.89 -2.74
C ASN A 84 -7.68 -2.53 -3.83
N ILE A 85 -6.75 -3.43 -4.12
CA ILE A 85 -5.79 -3.24 -5.23
C ILE A 85 -6.55 -3.15 -6.56
N THR A 86 -7.49 -4.06 -6.80
CA THR A 86 -8.32 -4.06 -8.01
C THR A 86 -9.09 -2.75 -8.15
N LYS A 87 -9.63 -2.23 -7.05
CA LYS A 87 -10.38 -0.95 -7.05
C LYS A 87 -9.49 0.25 -7.31
N GLY A 88 -8.23 0.20 -6.90
CA GLY A 88 -7.28 1.31 -7.08
C GLY A 88 -6.66 1.39 -8.46
N LEU A 89 -6.53 0.27 -9.17
CA LEU A 89 -5.82 0.23 -10.45
C LEU A 89 -6.42 1.14 -11.54
N PRO A 90 -7.76 1.22 -11.72
CA PRO A 90 -8.32 2.02 -12.82
C PRO A 90 -7.97 3.51 -12.80
N THR A 91 -7.71 4.10 -11.64
CA THR A 91 -7.40 5.52 -11.49
C THR A 91 -5.93 5.78 -11.20
N ALA A 92 -5.10 4.73 -11.22
CA ALA A 92 -3.70 4.81 -10.82
C ALA A 92 -2.83 5.51 -11.87
N THR A 93 -1.94 6.40 -11.41
CA THR A 93 -0.80 6.84 -12.22
C THR A 93 0.18 5.68 -12.35
N THR A 94 1.23 5.83 -13.20
CA THR A 94 2.24 4.79 -13.35
C THR A 94 2.91 4.44 -12.01
N ASP A 95 3.28 5.44 -11.22
CA ASP A 95 3.91 5.21 -9.91
C ASP A 95 2.95 4.53 -8.94
N GLU A 96 1.69 4.94 -8.92
CA GLU A 96 0.66 4.34 -8.08
C GLU A 96 0.38 2.90 -8.50
N MET A 97 0.33 2.63 -9.80
CA MET A 97 0.16 1.29 -10.34
C MET A 97 1.32 0.38 -9.93
N GLN A 98 2.55 0.89 -9.99
CA GLN A 98 3.73 0.13 -9.55
C GLN A 98 3.59 -0.31 -8.10
N SER A 99 3.18 0.58 -7.20
CA SER A 99 2.98 0.27 -5.79
C SER A 99 1.87 -0.76 -5.58
N LEU A 100 0.73 -0.59 -6.27
CA LEU A 100 -0.40 -1.51 -6.18
C LEU A 100 -0.03 -2.91 -6.66
N LEU A 101 0.65 -3.00 -7.79
CA LEU A 101 1.04 -4.29 -8.37
C LEU A 101 2.09 -5.00 -7.53
N PHE A 102 3.00 -4.26 -6.91
CA PHE A 102 3.96 -4.86 -5.96
C PHE A 102 3.24 -5.42 -4.73
N ASN A 103 2.29 -4.67 -4.19
CA ASN A 103 1.48 -5.14 -3.05
C ASN A 103 0.62 -6.36 -3.41
N GLU A 104 0.20 -6.48 -4.68
CA GLU A 104 -0.51 -7.66 -5.17
C GLU A 104 0.36 -8.91 -5.05
N ILE A 105 1.63 -8.82 -5.46
CA ILE A 105 2.59 -9.91 -5.33
C ILE A 105 2.73 -10.31 -3.86
N VAL A 106 2.92 -9.32 -2.98
CA VAL A 106 3.07 -9.54 -1.53
C VAL A 106 1.83 -10.24 -0.96
N ALA A 107 0.64 -9.82 -1.36
CA ALA A 107 -0.60 -10.43 -0.88
C ALA A 107 -0.70 -11.91 -1.26
N TYR A 108 -0.37 -12.25 -2.50
CA TYR A 108 -0.37 -13.66 -2.94
C TYR A 108 0.68 -14.49 -2.22
N GLU A 109 1.89 -13.94 -2.01
CA GLU A 109 2.93 -14.63 -1.25
C GLU A 109 2.49 -14.93 0.18
N LYS A 110 1.89 -13.97 0.83
CA LYS A 110 1.43 -14.13 2.22
C LYS A 110 0.24 -15.08 2.32
N LYS A 111 -0.56 -15.19 1.27
CA LYS A 111 -1.59 -16.24 1.16
C LYS A 111 -0.99 -17.63 0.92
N LEU A 112 0.30 -17.71 0.66
CA LEU A 112 1.02 -18.92 0.27
C LEU A 112 0.64 -19.42 -1.12
N ASP A 113 0.06 -18.55 -1.96
CA ASP A 113 -0.24 -18.84 -3.37
C ASP A 113 0.97 -18.44 -4.22
N PHE A 114 2.03 -19.22 -4.13
CA PHE A 114 3.30 -18.92 -4.79
C PHE A 114 3.21 -19.00 -6.31
N ALA A 115 2.35 -19.85 -6.85
CA ALA A 115 2.17 -19.97 -8.30
C ALA A 115 1.60 -18.67 -8.90
N THR A 116 0.55 -18.12 -8.27
CA THR A 116 -0.02 -16.84 -8.71
C THR A 116 0.95 -15.69 -8.47
N ALA A 117 1.62 -15.68 -7.31
CA ALA A 117 2.63 -14.66 -7.01
C ALA A 117 3.74 -14.66 -8.08
N LEU A 118 4.18 -15.83 -8.52
CA LEU A 118 5.20 -15.96 -9.57
C LEU A 118 4.72 -15.32 -10.89
N THR A 119 3.49 -15.62 -11.30
CA THR A 119 2.90 -15.05 -12.52
C THR A 119 2.83 -13.52 -12.42
N LYS A 120 2.35 -13.00 -11.29
CA LYS A 120 2.26 -11.55 -11.07
C LYS A 120 3.62 -10.89 -11.01
N ALA A 121 4.61 -11.54 -10.39
CA ALA A 121 5.97 -11.03 -10.34
C ALA A 121 6.60 -10.97 -11.73
N GLN A 122 6.37 -11.96 -12.58
CA GLN A 122 6.87 -11.93 -13.96
C GLN A 122 6.22 -10.78 -14.76
N GLU A 123 4.92 -10.61 -14.65
CA GLU A 123 4.20 -9.50 -15.30
C GLU A 123 4.73 -8.16 -14.81
N TYR A 124 4.98 -8.02 -13.50
CA TYR A 124 5.51 -6.80 -12.90
C TYR A 124 6.91 -6.48 -13.45
N VAL A 125 7.81 -7.47 -13.46
CA VAL A 125 9.19 -7.27 -13.95
C VAL A 125 9.19 -6.92 -15.45
N ASP A 126 8.27 -7.48 -16.22
CA ASP A 126 8.13 -7.15 -17.65
C ASP A 126 7.74 -5.67 -17.84
N MET A 127 6.92 -5.13 -16.93
CA MET A 127 6.51 -3.72 -16.98
C MET A 127 7.56 -2.79 -16.36
N PHE A 128 8.24 -3.23 -15.31
CA PHE A 128 9.20 -2.43 -14.55
C PHE A 128 10.56 -3.15 -14.47
N PRO A 129 11.27 -3.30 -15.61
CA PRO A 129 12.48 -4.14 -15.66
C PRO A 129 13.67 -3.58 -14.88
N GLU A 130 13.60 -2.34 -14.43
CA GLU A 130 14.66 -1.71 -13.65
C GLU A 130 14.50 -1.88 -12.14
N ASP A 131 13.39 -2.46 -11.68
CA ASP A 131 13.14 -2.69 -10.27
C ASP A 131 13.93 -3.93 -9.81
N SER A 132 15.11 -3.69 -9.21
CA SER A 132 16.00 -4.75 -8.78
C SER A 132 15.42 -5.58 -7.63
N ALA A 133 14.64 -4.97 -6.74
CA ALA A 133 13.98 -5.69 -5.65
C ALA A 133 12.95 -6.69 -6.20
N ALA A 134 12.18 -6.28 -7.21
CA ALA A 134 11.20 -7.15 -7.84
C ALA A 134 11.86 -8.31 -8.59
N LYS A 135 13.01 -8.07 -9.22
CA LYS A 135 13.78 -9.15 -9.88
C LYS A 135 14.26 -10.18 -8.89
N LYS A 136 14.71 -9.75 -7.70
CA LYS A 136 15.11 -10.67 -6.63
C LYS A 136 13.93 -11.49 -6.14
N GLU A 137 12.78 -10.84 -5.99
CA GLU A 137 11.55 -11.51 -5.57
C GLU A 137 11.10 -12.55 -6.61
N LEU A 138 11.17 -12.20 -7.89
CA LEU A 138 10.87 -13.13 -8.98
C LEU A 138 11.80 -14.35 -8.93
N ALA A 139 13.10 -14.14 -8.73
CA ALA A 139 14.08 -15.23 -8.64
C ALA A 139 13.75 -16.14 -7.44
N PHE A 140 13.43 -15.57 -6.29
CA PHE A 140 13.01 -16.33 -5.11
C PHE A 140 11.77 -17.17 -5.40
N LEU A 141 10.74 -16.59 -6.02
CA LEU A 141 9.50 -17.28 -6.35
C LEU A 141 9.72 -18.41 -7.34
N LYS A 142 10.63 -18.26 -8.29
CA LYS A 142 11.00 -19.34 -9.22
C LYS A 142 11.58 -20.54 -8.48
N THR A 143 12.45 -20.31 -7.49
CA THR A 143 13.00 -21.41 -6.69
C THR A 143 11.93 -22.07 -5.84
N ARG A 144 11.02 -21.28 -5.28
CA ARG A 144 9.95 -21.77 -4.42
C ARG A 144 8.99 -22.67 -5.18
N THR A 145 8.58 -22.25 -6.36
CA THR A 145 7.65 -23.04 -7.20
C THR A 145 8.29 -24.27 -7.81
N SER A 146 9.60 -24.22 -8.13
CA SER A 146 10.33 -25.36 -8.66
C SER A 146 10.44 -26.50 -7.64
N SER A 147 10.57 -26.19 -6.35
CA SER A 147 10.69 -27.19 -5.29
C SER A 147 9.36 -27.88 -4.97
N GLU A 148 8.23 -27.33 -5.42
CA GLU A 148 6.90 -27.88 -5.23
C GLU A 148 6.42 -28.70 -6.42
N GLY A 149 7.18 -28.66 -7.52
CA GLY A 149 6.82 -29.33 -8.78
C GLY A 149 7.27 -30.81 -8.87
#